data_f7effd1bd646c29679328ed842a8eefe
#
_entry.id   f7effd1bd646c29679328ed842a8eefe
#
_cell.length_a   1.000
_cell.length_b   1.000
_cell.length_c   1.000
_cell.angle_alpha   90.00
_cell.angle_beta   90.00
_cell.angle_gamma   90.00
#
_symmetry.space_group_name_H-M   'P 1'
#
loop_
_entity.id
_entity.type
_entity.pdbx_description
1 polymer ?
#
loop_
_entity_poly.entity_id
_entity_poly.type
_entity_poly.pdbx_seq_one_letter_code
_entity_poly.pdbx_strand_id
1 'polypeptide(L)' 'MDMKSWEEMTPEEKKIELFLRQKNTLDLFLERNAISKDQYEKSLGDLREKMGMWDQ' A
#
# COMPACT_ATOMS: atom_id res chain seq x y z
N MET A 1 22.54 3.49 0.71
CA MET A 1 21.27 4.04 0.51
C MET A 1 20.68 4.66 1.77
N ASP A 2 20.22 5.86 1.65
CA ASP A 2 19.80 6.60 2.83
C ASP A 2 18.32 6.47 3.04
N MET A 3 17.94 5.40 3.68
CA MET A 3 16.56 5.25 4.07
C MET A 3 16.42 5.70 5.49
N LYS A 4 15.45 6.53 5.71
CA LYS A 4 15.13 6.92 7.07
C LYS A 4 14.70 5.69 7.86
N SER A 5 15.08 5.64 9.10
CA SER A 5 14.54 4.61 9.95
C SER A 5 13.05 4.91 10.17
N TRP A 6 12.30 3.89 10.55
CA TRP A 6 10.88 4.06 10.76
C TRP A 6 10.60 5.18 11.75
N GLU A 7 11.43 5.29 12.76
CA GLU A 7 11.21 6.27 13.82
C GLU A 7 11.46 7.70 13.38
N GLU A 8 12.24 7.87 12.31
CA GLU A 8 12.56 9.19 11.80
C GLU A 8 11.54 9.68 10.79
N MET A 9 10.64 8.81 10.39
CA MET A 9 9.64 9.17 9.39
C MET A 9 8.53 10.01 10.01
N THR A 10 8.02 10.96 9.22
CA THR A 10 6.83 11.68 9.62
C THR A 10 5.64 10.74 9.56
N PRO A 11 4.54 11.07 10.24
CA PRO A 11 3.34 10.22 10.14
C PRO A 11 2.86 10.04 8.70
N GLU A 12 3.01 11.07 7.87
CA GLU A 12 2.60 10.95 6.47
C GLU A 12 3.51 10.00 5.72
N GLU A 13 4.80 10.07 5.99
CA GLU A 13 5.75 9.15 5.35
C GLU A 13 5.46 7.72 5.76
N LYS A 14 5.14 7.51 7.02
CA LYS A 14 4.81 6.18 7.49
C LYS A 14 3.57 5.63 6.78
N LYS A 15 2.58 6.50 6.60
CA LYS A 15 1.35 6.11 5.94
C LYS A 15 1.63 5.69 4.48
N ILE A 16 2.42 6.49 3.78
CA ILE A 16 2.76 6.19 2.40
C ILE A 16 3.55 4.89 2.32
N GLU A 17 4.49 4.72 3.22
CA GLU A 17 5.30 3.51 3.24
C GLU A 17 4.45 2.27 3.45
N LEU A 18 3.52 2.33 4.38
CA LEU A 18 2.62 1.21 4.63
C LEU A 18 1.75 0.92 3.42
N PHE A 19 1.26 1.97 2.78
CA PHE A 19 0.45 1.81 1.58
C PHE A 19 1.25 1.09 0.49
N LEU A 20 2.46 1.53 0.26
CA LEU A 20 3.29 0.94 -0.78
C LEU A 20 3.61 -0.51 -0.49
N ARG A 21 3.87 -0.84 0.76
CA ARG A 21 4.15 -2.22 1.13
C ARG A 21 2.95 -3.12 0.86
N GLN A 22 1.78 -2.67 1.26
CA GLN A 22 0.58 -3.47 1.07
C GLN A 22 0.22 -3.56 -0.41
N LYS A 23 0.42 -2.48 -1.14
CA LYS A 23 0.18 -2.50 -2.57
C LYS A 23 1.12 -3.50 -3.25
N ASN A 24 2.38 -3.52 -2.87
CA ASN A 24 3.33 -4.46 -3.43
C ASN A 24 2.92 -5.90 -3.15
N THR A 25 2.41 -6.15 -1.95
CA THR A 25 1.92 -7.47 -1.60
C THR A 25 0.74 -7.86 -2.49
N LEU A 26 -0.18 -6.93 -2.70
CA LEU A 26 -1.32 -7.18 -3.58
C LEU A 26 -0.88 -7.43 -5.01
N ASP A 27 0.09 -6.65 -5.48
CA ASP A 27 0.64 -6.85 -6.83
C ASP A 27 1.20 -8.26 -6.98
N LEU A 28 1.92 -8.70 -5.97
CA LEU A 28 2.50 -10.03 -5.99
C LEU A 28 1.44 -11.12 -6.02
N PHE A 29 0.40 -10.95 -5.21
CA PHE A 29 -0.69 -11.91 -5.19
C PHE A 29 -1.40 -11.98 -6.54
N LEU A 30 -1.60 -10.82 -7.16
CA LEU A 30 -2.23 -10.78 -8.46
C LEU A 30 -1.36 -11.48 -9.50
N GLU A 31 -0.07 -11.23 -9.47
CA GLU A 31 0.87 -11.83 -10.40
C GLU A 31 0.86 -13.35 -10.27
N ARG A 32 0.72 -13.84 -9.06
CA ARG A 32 0.72 -15.28 -8.80
C ARG A 32 -0.65 -15.90 -8.89
N ASN A 33 -1.64 -15.11 -9.28
CA ASN A 33 -3.03 -15.57 -9.39
C ASN A 33 -3.60 -16.03 -8.06
N ALA A 34 -3.07 -15.51 -6.97
CA ALA A 34 -3.60 -15.82 -5.65
C ALA A 34 -4.90 -15.06 -5.40
N ILE A 35 -5.07 -13.93 -6.07
CA ILE A 35 -6.32 -13.17 -6.02
C ILE A 35 -6.68 -12.78 -7.45
N SER A 36 -7.96 -12.51 -7.66
CA SER A 36 -8.43 -12.07 -8.96
C SER A 36 -8.19 -10.56 -9.12
N LYS A 37 -8.30 -10.09 -10.36
CA LYS A 37 -8.16 -8.67 -10.62
C LYS A 37 -9.22 -7.88 -9.88
N ASP A 38 -10.44 -8.40 -9.82
CA ASP A 38 -11.50 -7.72 -9.10
C ASP A 38 -11.19 -7.60 -7.62
N GLN A 39 -10.66 -8.66 -7.03
CA GLN A 39 -10.25 -8.63 -5.64
C GLN A 39 -9.12 -7.67 -5.42
N TYR A 40 -8.18 -7.64 -6.36
CA TYR A 40 -7.05 -6.73 -6.28
C TYR A 40 -7.54 -5.28 -6.23
N GLU A 41 -8.41 -4.92 -7.17
CA GLU A 41 -8.89 -3.55 -7.26
C GLU A 41 -9.71 -3.17 -6.03
N LYS A 42 -10.50 -4.09 -5.55
CA LYS A 42 -11.30 -3.83 -4.36
C LYS A 42 -10.42 -3.63 -3.14
N SER A 43 -9.43 -4.51 -2.98
CA SER A 43 -8.53 -4.39 -1.84
C SER A 43 -7.71 -3.11 -1.92
N LEU A 44 -7.28 -2.75 -3.10
CA LEU A 44 -6.52 -1.51 -3.28
C LEU A 44 -7.38 -0.30 -2.97
N GLY A 45 -8.63 -0.32 -3.40
CA GLY A 45 -9.55 0.76 -3.08
C GLY A 45 -9.79 0.89 -1.59
N ASP A 46 -10.01 -0.23 -0.92
CA ASP A 46 -10.19 -0.23 0.52
C ASP A 46 -8.95 0.30 1.23
N LEU A 47 -7.79 -0.08 0.73
CA LEU A 47 -6.54 0.36 1.32
C LEU A 47 -6.39 1.87 1.20
N ARG A 48 -6.69 2.42 0.05
CA ARG A 48 -6.63 3.85 -0.16
C ARG A 48 -7.59 4.59 0.77
N GLU A 49 -8.78 4.07 0.88
CA GLU A 49 -9.80 4.69 1.72
C GLU A 49 -9.37 4.65 3.18
N LYS A 50 -8.86 3.50 3.60
CA LYS A 50 -8.42 3.34 4.97
C LYS A 50 -7.28 4.27 5.32
N MET A 51 -6.42 4.53 4.37
CA MET A 51 -5.27 5.40 4.57
C MET A 51 -5.56 6.86 4.32
N GLY A 52 -6.75 7.17 3.83
CA GLY A 52 -7.13 8.56 3.57
C GLY A 52 -6.33 9.18 2.45
N MET A 53 -6.05 8.40 1.41
CA MET A 53 -5.21 8.87 0.31
C MET A 53 -6.00 9.24 -0.94
N TRP A 54 -7.31 9.39 -0.79
CA TRP A 54 -8.16 9.70 -1.91
C TRP A 54 -7.87 11.06 -2.52
N ASP A 55 -7.46 11.99 -1.68
CA ASP A 55 -7.26 13.37 -2.10
C ASP A 55 -5.83 13.68 -2.45
N GLN A 56 -5.03 12.71 -2.65
CA GLN A 56 -3.61 12.91 -2.95
C GLN A 56 -3.35 13.05 -4.42
#